data_3f7889667045610553b07505081d6286
#
_entry.id   3f7889667045610553b07505081d6286
#
_cell.length_a   1.000
_cell.length_b   1.000
_cell.length_c   1.000
_cell.angle_alpha   90.00
_cell.angle_beta   90.00
_cell.angle_gamma   90.00
#
_symmetry.space_group_name_H-M   'P 1'
#
loop_
_entity.id
_entity.type
_entity.pdbx_description
1 polymer ?
#
loop_
_entity_poly.entity_id
_entity_poly.type
_entity_poly.pdbx_seq_one_letter_code
_entity_poly.pdbx_strand_id
1 'polypeptide(L)'
;MNRNFKNKSLRNLGILCVSAVHDYCDNAQPQRRRERRAYAEKSKCPLSWLFAIGVVLLVLLSTPHKCVAQQVVDKMVATVNAGVKTELITYSDLVWQLSLQPNTPLDNPTSADLNHALRLLIDQRLILQEADKLPTIAPTTKEISEARDELAKNFTSIGEFQDRLQRVGLTSEKLNEIVEQRLKMEKYLDFRFRSFVVISQTEIADYYRDVFVPRLRARSPGRVVPTLEEAKSDIEKTLIEAKIESDTDAFLDTARERAEIVMLNPI
;
A
#
# COMPACT_ATOMS: atom_id res chain seq x y z
N MET A 1 17.38 19.44 -15.48
CA MET A 1 17.16 18.31 -16.41
C MET A 1 17.63 17.05 -15.73
N ASN A 2 16.84 16.42 -14.88
CA ASN A 2 17.13 15.05 -14.45
C ASN A 2 15.94 14.49 -13.63
N ARG A 3 15.06 13.74 -14.29
CA ARG A 3 13.90 13.09 -13.68
C ARG A 3 14.17 11.62 -13.24
N ASN A 4 15.41 11.15 -13.28
CA ASN A 4 15.72 9.74 -13.08
C ASN A 4 16.20 9.37 -11.67
N PHE A 5 16.12 10.28 -10.71
CA PHE A 5 16.78 10.08 -9.41
C PHE A 5 15.90 9.51 -8.30
N LYS A 6 14.56 9.55 -8.47
CA LYS A 6 13.63 9.03 -7.45
C LYS A 6 13.46 7.50 -7.44
N ASN A 7 13.96 6.80 -8.46
CA ASN A 7 13.59 5.39 -8.69
C ASN A 7 14.42 4.32 -7.99
N LYS A 8 15.49 4.66 -7.28
CA LYS A 8 16.33 3.61 -6.65
C LYS A 8 16.03 3.37 -5.18
N SER A 9 15.65 4.38 -4.45
CA SER A 9 15.27 4.25 -3.03
C SER A 9 13.91 3.55 -2.84
N LEU A 10 13.03 3.64 -3.83
CA LEU A 10 11.69 3.04 -3.78
C LEU A 10 11.62 1.59 -4.26
N ARG A 11 12.73 0.98 -4.70
CA ARG A 11 12.72 -0.40 -5.20
C ARG A 11 12.33 -1.46 -4.18
N ASN A 12 12.37 -1.13 -2.90
CA ASN A 12 11.91 -2.00 -1.82
C ASN A 12 10.51 -1.66 -1.29
N LEU A 13 9.91 -0.60 -1.78
CA LEU A 13 8.60 -0.14 -1.34
C LEU A 13 7.67 -0.20 -2.56
N GLY A 14 7.10 -1.35 -2.83
CA GLY A 14 6.22 -1.62 -3.98
C GLY A 14 5.14 -0.55 -4.28
N ILE A 15 4.99 -0.13 -5.49
CA ILE A 15 4.42 1.07 -6.13
C ILE A 15 3.01 0.90 -6.77
N LEU A 16 2.20 1.77 -7.15
CA LEU A 16 0.77 1.96 -7.32
C LEU A 16 0.19 2.31 -8.68
N CYS A 17 -1.06 2.07 -8.97
CA CYS A 17 -1.87 2.83 -9.88
C CYS A 17 -3.37 2.78 -10.01
N VAL A 18 -3.92 3.72 -10.68
CA VAL A 18 -5.31 4.09 -10.88
C VAL A 18 -5.74 3.92 -12.32
N SER A 19 -7.01 3.66 -12.52
CA SER A 19 -7.72 4.26 -13.65
C SER A 19 -9.18 4.54 -13.35
N ALA A 20 -9.64 5.64 -13.91
CA ALA A 20 -10.95 6.22 -13.81
C ALA A 20 -12.03 5.33 -14.41
N VAL A 21 -13.16 5.26 -13.73
CA VAL A 21 -14.43 4.77 -14.29
C VAL A 21 -15.13 5.97 -14.89
N HIS A 22 -15.46 5.86 -16.14
CA HIS A 22 -16.25 6.79 -16.90
C HIS A 22 -17.73 6.43 -16.78
N ASP A 23 -18.50 7.42 -16.40
CA ASP A 23 -19.97 7.40 -16.36
C ASP A 23 -20.56 7.07 -17.72
N TYR A 24 -21.59 6.27 -17.73
CA TYR A 24 -22.58 6.30 -18.80
C TYR A 24 -23.99 6.28 -18.21
N CYS A 25 -24.55 7.46 -18.12
CA CYS A 25 -26.00 7.67 -18.01
C CYS A 25 -26.58 7.75 -19.42
N ASP A 26 -27.64 7.05 -19.68
CA ASP A 26 -28.69 7.50 -20.61
C ASP A 26 -30.00 6.81 -20.27
N ASN A 27 -30.93 7.60 -19.79
CA ASN A 27 -32.08 8.19 -20.45
C ASN A 27 -32.88 7.25 -21.34
N ALA A 28 -34.09 6.92 -20.88
CA ALA A 28 -35.30 7.09 -21.67
C ALA A 28 -36.58 6.77 -20.89
N GLN A 29 -37.28 7.79 -20.49
CA GLN A 29 -38.73 7.80 -20.51
C GLN A 29 -39.19 8.05 -21.98
N PRO A 30 -40.44 7.95 -22.39
CA PRO A 30 -41.70 8.16 -21.66
C PRO A 30 -42.93 7.45 -22.21
N GLN A 31 -43.96 7.56 -21.41
CA GLN A 31 -45.34 7.93 -21.77
C GLN A 31 -46.36 6.93 -22.31
N ARG A 32 -47.47 7.03 -21.60
CA ARG A 32 -48.88 7.13 -22.04
C ARG A 32 -49.56 5.83 -22.49
N ARG A 33 -50.70 5.51 -22.09
CA ARG A 33 -52.03 6.16 -21.95
C ARG A 33 -53.10 5.10 -21.74
N ARG A 34 -54.05 5.49 -20.89
CA ARG A 34 -55.51 5.37 -21.01
C ARG A 34 -56.20 4.02 -20.92
N GLU A 35 -56.96 3.98 -19.88
CA GLU A 35 -58.47 4.00 -19.87
C GLU A 35 -59.18 2.73 -20.29
N ARG A 36 -59.94 2.27 -19.42
CA ARG A 36 -61.40 2.20 -19.29
C ARG A 36 -61.91 0.86 -18.80
N ARG A 37 -62.69 1.00 -17.71
CA ARG A 37 -64.04 0.42 -17.48
C ARG A 37 -64.19 -1.08 -17.74
N ALA A 38 -64.74 -1.85 -16.86
CA ALA A 38 -66.04 -1.76 -16.29
C ALA A 38 -66.26 -2.84 -15.22
N TYR A 39 -67.04 -2.50 -14.24
CA TYR A 39 -67.97 -3.28 -13.45
C TYR A 39 -68.15 -4.76 -13.80
N ALA A 40 -67.96 -5.62 -12.81
CA ALA A 40 -68.86 -6.73 -12.52
C ALA A 40 -68.74 -7.12 -11.04
N GLU A 41 -69.76 -6.78 -10.32
CA GLU A 41 -70.15 -7.30 -9.02
C GLU A 41 -70.47 -8.79 -9.12
N LYS A 42 -69.99 -9.62 -8.19
CA LYS A 42 -70.76 -10.60 -7.42
C LYS A 42 -69.95 -11.52 -6.55
N SER A 43 -70.11 -11.34 -5.27
CA SER A 43 -70.55 -12.31 -4.27
C SER A 43 -69.66 -13.46 -3.88
N LYS A 44 -69.25 -13.39 -2.60
CA LYS A 44 -69.30 -14.46 -1.61
C LYS A 44 -68.38 -15.67 -1.77
N CYS A 45 -67.26 -15.64 -1.00
CA CYS A 45 -66.94 -16.79 -0.17
C CYS A 45 -65.93 -16.36 0.92
N PRO A 46 -66.25 -16.37 2.22
CA PRO A 46 -65.36 -16.02 3.29
C PRO A 46 -64.20 -17.03 3.48
N LEU A 47 -64.31 -18.20 2.84
CA LEU A 47 -63.27 -19.28 2.93
C LEU A 47 -62.01 -18.94 2.11
N SER A 48 -62.15 -18.16 1.00
CA SER A 48 -61.01 -17.76 0.17
C SER A 48 -60.12 -16.71 0.85
N TRP A 49 -60.66 -15.91 1.78
CA TRP A 49 -59.92 -14.90 2.50
C TRP A 49 -59.01 -15.52 3.57
N LEU A 50 -59.46 -16.62 4.21
CA LEU A 50 -58.61 -17.39 5.15
C LEU A 50 -57.42 -18.08 4.44
N PHE A 51 -57.65 -18.54 3.20
CA PHE A 51 -56.53 -19.09 2.38
C PHE A 51 -55.56 -18.00 1.97
N ALA A 52 -56.01 -16.80 1.60
CA ALA A 52 -55.14 -15.67 1.25
C ALA A 52 -54.30 -15.20 2.45
N ILE A 53 -54.88 -15.16 3.66
CA ILE A 53 -54.16 -14.82 4.88
C ILE A 53 -53.10 -15.89 5.24
N GLY A 54 -53.43 -17.16 5.05
CA GLY A 54 -52.51 -18.27 5.26
C GLY A 54 -51.31 -18.24 4.33
N VAL A 55 -51.52 -17.92 3.05
CA VAL A 55 -50.42 -17.79 2.06
C VAL A 55 -49.54 -16.56 2.36
N VAL A 56 -50.14 -15.41 2.76
CA VAL A 56 -49.39 -14.21 3.14
C VAL A 56 -48.54 -14.48 4.41
N LEU A 57 -49.12 -15.20 5.37
CA LEU A 57 -48.37 -15.58 6.59
C LEU A 57 -47.21 -16.56 6.28
N LEU A 58 -47.42 -17.48 5.33
CA LEU A 58 -46.37 -18.44 4.89
C LEU A 58 -45.25 -17.73 4.12
N VAL A 59 -45.57 -16.70 3.32
CA VAL A 59 -44.58 -15.88 2.59
C VAL A 59 -43.80 -14.98 3.54
N LEU A 60 -44.41 -14.47 4.61
CA LEU A 60 -43.74 -13.69 5.64
C LEU A 60 -42.78 -14.51 6.51
N LEU A 61 -43.05 -15.82 6.66
CA LEU A 61 -42.15 -16.75 7.36
C LEU A 61 -40.97 -17.23 6.49
N SER A 62 -41.02 -17.04 5.19
CA SER A 62 -39.96 -17.42 4.23
C SER A 62 -39.01 -16.29 3.87
N THR A 63 -38.92 -15.22 4.65
CA THR A 63 -37.86 -14.23 4.46
C THR A 63 -36.52 -14.89 4.69
N PRO A 64 -35.66 -14.95 3.67
CA PRO A 64 -34.32 -15.48 3.87
C PRO A 64 -33.64 -14.60 4.92
N HIS A 65 -33.34 -15.17 6.07
CA HIS A 65 -32.46 -14.53 7.03
C HIS A 65 -31.14 -14.31 6.30
N LYS A 66 -30.85 -13.06 5.96
CA LYS A 66 -29.49 -12.69 5.51
C LYS A 66 -28.59 -13.14 6.63
N CYS A 67 -27.88 -14.25 6.41
CA CYS A 67 -26.79 -14.65 7.24
C CYS A 67 -25.82 -13.46 7.21
N VAL A 68 -25.78 -12.66 8.27
CA VAL A 68 -24.77 -11.64 8.44
C VAL A 68 -23.47 -12.44 8.48
N ALA A 69 -22.73 -12.38 7.39
CA ALA A 69 -21.41 -12.99 7.32
C ALA A 69 -20.67 -12.53 8.57
N GLN A 70 -20.21 -13.49 9.36
CA GLN A 70 -19.45 -13.25 10.56
C GLN A 70 -18.25 -12.38 10.15
N GLN A 71 -18.22 -11.13 10.58
CA GLN A 71 -17.11 -10.24 10.27
C GLN A 71 -15.87 -10.88 10.88
N VAL A 72 -15.02 -11.40 10.01
CA VAL A 72 -13.76 -12.00 10.44
C VAL A 72 -12.99 -10.90 11.17
N VAL A 73 -12.89 -11.03 12.48
CA VAL A 73 -12.06 -10.13 13.28
C VAL A 73 -10.62 -10.38 12.85
N ASP A 74 -9.95 -9.34 12.37
CA ASP A 74 -8.58 -9.44 11.89
C ASP A 74 -7.65 -9.92 13.01
N LYS A 75 -6.75 -10.84 12.69
CA LYS A 75 -5.82 -11.42 13.66
C LYS A 75 -4.80 -10.36 14.06
N MET A 76 -4.77 -10.00 15.33
CA MET A 76 -3.74 -9.13 15.89
C MET A 76 -2.40 -9.87 15.96
N VAL A 77 -1.36 -9.31 15.37
CA VAL A 77 -0.03 -9.93 15.26
C VAL A 77 0.95 -9.33 16.25
N ALA A 78 1.09 -8.01 16.27
CA ALA A 78 2.02 -7.33 17.14
C ALA A 78 1.51 -5.93 17.52
N THR A 79 2.10 -5.37 18.58
CA THR A 79 1.97 -3.95 18.92
C THR A 79 3.34 -3.30 18.96
N VAL A 80 3.41 -2.03 18.55
CA VAL A 80 4.63 -1.21 18.54
C VAL A 80 4.35 0.10 19.26
N ASN A 81 5.10 0.38 20.32
CA ASN A 81 5.01 1.60 21.10
C ASN A 81 6.41 2.23 21.25
N ALA A 82 6.62 3.36 20.58
CA ALA A 82 7.85 4.15 20.69
C ALA A 82 7.67 5.36 21.65
N GLY A 83 6.76 5.27 22.62
CA GLY A 83 6.55 6.28 23.65
C GLY A 83 5.55 7.38 23.33
N VAL A 84 4.99 7.43 22.11
CA VAL A 84 3.96 8.40 21.70
C VAL A 84 2.57 7.78 21.69
N LYS A 85 2.44 6.66 20.99
CA LYS A 85 1.21 5.89 20.85
C LYS A 85 1.54 4.42 20.65
N THR A 86 0.62 3.55 21.07
CA THR A 86 0.70 2.12 20.74
C THR A 86 -0.02 1.88 19.42
N GLU A 87 0.68 1.35 18.43
CA GLU A 87 0.12 0.98 17.14
C GLU A 87 0.00 -0.54 17.03
N LEU A 88 -1.12 -0.98 16.48
CA LEU A 88 -1.40 -2.38 16.24
C LEU A 88 -0.99 -2.77 14.81
N ILE A 89 -0.38 -3.94 14.68
CA ILE A 89 -0.13 -4.59 13.39
C ILE A 89 -1.02 -5.83 13.32
N THR A 90 -1.81 -5.92 12.27
CA THR A 90 -2.74 -7.02 12.04
C THR A 90 -2.23 -7.95 10.93
N TYR A 91 -2.87 -9.12 10.79
CA TYR A 91 -2.57 -10.05 9.70
C TYR A 91 -2.91 -9.44 8.33
N SER A 92 -3.99 -8.66 8.25
CA SER A 92 -4.33 -7.92 7.02
C SER A 92 -3.24 -6.94 6.63
N ASP A 93 -2.62 -6.23 7.58
CA ASP A 93 -1.51 -5.33 7.27
C ASP A 93 -0.32 -6.07 6.63
N LEU A 94 -0.01 -7.30 7.11
CA LEU A 94 1.04 -8.14 6.52
C LEU A 94 0.70 -8.51 5.08
N VAL A 95 -0.52 -8.98 4.85
CA VAL A 95 -0.96 -9.41 3.52
C VAL A 95 -1.05 -8.23 2.55
N TRP A 96 -1.49 -7.05 3.02
CA TRP A 96 -1.44 -5.82 2.22
C TRP A 96 -0.01 -5.42 1.87
N GLN A 97 0.92 -5.51 2.82
CA GLN A 97 2.34 -5.24 2.55
C GLN A 97 2.89 -6.18 1.47
N LEU A 98 2.54 -7.48 1.50
CA LEU A 98 2.93 -8.45 0.48
C LEU A 98 2.26 -8.17 -0.87
N SER A 99 0.99 -7.74 -0.87
CA SER A 99 0.25 -7.44 -2.11
C SER A 99 0.86 -6.30 -2.90
N LEU A 100 1.50 -5.37 -2.20
CA LEU A 100 2.18 -4.22 -2.79
C LEU A 100 3.61 -4.54 -3.27
N GLN A 101 4.07 -5.77 -3.14
CA GLN A 101 5.35 -6.25 -3.67
C GLN A 101 5.10 -7.10 -4.93
N PRO A 102 5.66 -6.75 -6.10
CA PRO A 102 5.52 -7.58 -7.29
C PRO A 102 6.16 -8.96 -7.07
N ASN A 103 5.64 -9.97 -7.74
CA ASN A 103 6.13 -11.35 -7.70
C ASN A 103 6.07 -12.08 -6.33
N THR A 104 5.41 -11.52 -5.33
CA THR A 104 5.20 -12.18 -4.04
C THR A 104 3.93 -13.01 -4.06
N PRO A 105 3.94 -14.29 -3.63
CA PRO A 105 2.75 -15.12 -3.58
C PRO A 105 1.77 -14.60 -2.52
N LEU A 106 0.47 -14.56 -2.85
CA LEU A 106 -0.59 -14.10 -1.95
C LEU A 106 -1.48 -15.24 -1.44
N ASP A 107 -1.63 -16.31 -2.21
CA ASP A 107 -2.59 -17.37 -1.90
C ASP A 107 -2.15 -18.24 -0.71
N ASN A 108 -0.85 -18.39 -0.49
CA ASN A 108 -0.27 -19.08 0.66
C ASN A 108 1.10 -18.47 0.97
N PRO A 109 1.16 -17.30 1.58
CA PRO A 109 2.44 -16.69 1.96
C PRO A 109 3.15 -17.57 2.99
N THR A 110 4.44 -17.75 2.82
CA THR A 110 5.23 -18.53 3.78
C THR A 110 5.40 -17.75 5.09
N SER A 111 5.68 -18.46 6.19
CA SER A 111 6.03 -17.79 7.46
C SER A 111 7.26 -16.89 7.30
N ALA A 112 8.16 -17.19 6.37
CA ALA A 112 9.31 -16.33 6.07
C ALA A 112 8.87 -14.99 5.44
N ASP A 113 7.92 -15.04 4.47
CA ASP A 113 7.37 -13.84 3.83
C ASP A 113 6.62 -12.96 4.84
N LEU A 114 5.77 -13.59 5.66
CA LEU A 114 5.01 -12.89 6.70
C LEU A 114 5.91 -12.27 7.76
N ASN A 115 6.94 -12.99 8.23
CA ASN A 115 7.92 -12.47 9.18
C ASN A 115 8.75 -11.33 8.58
N HIS A 116 9.06 -11.39 7.27
CA HIS A 116 9.72 -10.29 6.58
C HIS A 116 8.80 -9.06 6.52
N ALA A 117 7.54 -9.24 6.12
CA ALA A 117 6.56 -8.16 6.10
C ALA A 117 6.36 -7.54 7.50
N LEU A 118 6.31 -8.37 8.55
CA LEU A 118 6.19 -7.91 9.92
C LEU A 118 7.37 -7.01 10.35
N ARG A 119 8.59 -7.43 10.08
CA ARG A 119 9.78 -6.60 10.39
C ARG A 119 9.70 -5.24 9.67
N LEU A 120 9.36 -5.25 8.38
CA LEU A 120 9.20 -4.00 7.61
C LEU A 120 8.11 -3.10 8.21
N LEU A 121 6.97 -3.66 8.63
CA LEU A 121 5.89 -2.88 9.25
C LEU A 121 6.30 -2.32 10.61
N ILE A 122 7.02 -3.08 11.43
CA ILE A 122 7.56 -2.58 12.71
C ILE A 122 8.45 -1.36 12.45
N ASP A 123 9.40 -1.46 11.52
CA ASP A 123 10.29 -0.36 11.16
C ASP A 123 9.53 0.86 10.63
N GLN A 124 8.53 0.63 9.78
CA GLN A 124 7.64 1.68 9.29
C GLN A 124 6.91 2.38 10.43
N ARG A 125 6.38 1.63 11.41
CA ARG A 125 5.69 2.22 12.57
C ARG A 125 6.63 3.06 13.43
N LEU A 126 7.86 2.61 13.64
CA LEU A 126 8.87 3.37 14.38
C LEU A 126 9.22 4.70 13.69
N ILE A 127 9.45 4.67 12.37
CA ILE A 127 9.72 5.88 11.58
C ILE A 127 8.52 6.82 11.60
N LEU A 128 7.30 6.30 11.42
CA LEU A 128 6.07 7.10 11.40
C LEU A 128 5.82 7.81 12.72
N GLN A 129 6.06 7.16 13.85
CA GLN A 129 5.91 7.80 15.16
C GLN A 129 6.87 8.98 15.36
N GLU A 130 8.06 8.91 14.77
CA GLU A 130 8.97 10.06 14.76
C GLU A 130 8.54 11.13 13.73
N ALA A 131 8.09 10.71 12.56
CA ALA A 131 7.61 11.60 11.51
C ALA A 131 6.33 12.36 11.94
N ASP A 132 5.47 11.76 12.76
CA ASP A 132 4.25 12.39 13.30
C ASP A 132 4.55 13.61 14.18
N LYS A 133 5.76 13.70 14.72
CA LYS A 133 6.20 14.88 15.48
C LYS A 133 6.47 16.11 14.60
N LEU A 134 6.52 15.93 13.26
CA LEU A 134 6.83 16.97 12.28
C LEU A 134 5.65 17.18 11.31
N PRO A 135 4.63 17.97 11.66
CA PRO A 135 3.43 18.15 10.83
C PRO A 135 3.73 18.81 9.48
N THR A 136 4.86 19.51 9.34
CA THR A 136 5.27 20.22 8.11
C THR A 136 5.66 19.27 6.95
N ILE A 137 5.89 18.00 7.22
CA ILE A 137 6.30 17.01 6.20
C ILE A 137 5.12 16.22 5.61
N ALA A 138 3.88 16.59 5.96
CA ALA A 138 2.69 15.89 5.45
C ALA A 138 2.65 15.93 3.91
N PRO A 139 2.39 14.79 3.24
CA PRO A 139 2.26 14.75 1.79
C PRO A 139 0.98 15.47 1.33
N THR A 140 1.03 16.06 0.15
CA THR A 140 -0.14 16.61 -0.51
C THR A 140 -0.92 15.53 -1.25
N THR A 141 -2.21 15.77 -1.50
CA THR A 141 -3.06 14.84 -2.29
C THR A 141 -2.47 14.56 -3.68
N LYS A 142 -1.81 15.55 -4.28
CA LYS A 142 -1.14 15.38 -5.59
C LYS A 142 0.05 14.42 -5.49
N GLU A 143 0.89 14.57 -4.48
CA GLU A 143 2.03 13.65 -4.26
C GLU A 143 1.55 12.22 -4.00
N ILE A 144 0.46 12.05 -3.22
CA ILE A 144 -0.16 10.74 -2.98
C ILE A 144 -0.64 10.13 -4.29
N SER A 145 -1.31 10.90 -5.14
CA SER A 145 -1.77 10.47 -6.45
C SER A 145 -0.62 10.06 -7.37
N GLU A 146 0.43 10.89 -7.47
CA GLU A 146 1.62 10.60 -8.28
C GLU A 146 2.37 9.35 -7.78
N ALA A 147 2.52 9.20 -6.47
CA ALA A 147 3.15 8.03 -5.88
C ALA A 147 2.33 6.76 -6.12
N ARG A 148 1.00 6.85 -6.05
CA ARG A 148 0.11 5.79 -6.48
C ARG A 148 0.36 5.40 -7.94
N ASP A 149 0.44 6.36 -8.85
CA ASP A 149 0.67 6.13 -10.27
C ASP A 149 2.07 5.54 -10.54
N GLU A 150 3.05 5.84 -9.73
CA GLU A 150 4.38 5.25 -9.82
C GLU A 150 4.44 3.80 -9.33
N LEU A 151 3.67 3.43 -8.30
CA LEU A 151 3.63 2.08 -7.71
C LEU A 151 3.14 1.02 -8.73
N ALA A 152 2.13 1.28 -9.55
CA ALA A 152 1.65 0.30 -10.52
C ALA A 152 2.65 0.00 -11.63
N LYS A 153 3.53 0.95 -11.93
CA LYS A 153 4.55 0.72 -12.95
C LYS A 153 5.54 -0.39 -12.59
N ASN A 154 5.54 -0.84 -11.33
CA ASN A 154 6.36 -1.98 -10.92
C ASN A 154 5.70 -3.33 -11.19
N PHE A 155 4.41 -3.33 -11.50
CA PHE A 155 3.69 -4.54 -11.85
C PHE A 155 3.68 -4.72 -13.36
N THR A 156 3.51 -5.96 -13.83
CA THR A 156 3.51 -6.27 -15.24
C THR A 156 2.39 -5.57 -16.00
N SER A 157 1.27 -5.32 -15.31
CA SER A 157 0.12 -4.58 -15.83
C SER A 157 -0.71 -3.94 -14.71
N ILE A 158 -1.51 -2.93 -15.08
CA ILE A 158 -2.48 -2.31 -14.17
C ILE A 158 -3.53 -3.34 -13.70
N GLY A 159 -3.92 -4.28 -14.59
CA GLY A 159 -4.85 -5.35 -14.25
C GLY A 159 -4.31 -6.27 -13.16
N GLU A 160 -3.05 -6.71 -13.28
CA GLU A 160 -2.39 -7.51 -12.25
C GLU A 160 -2.39 -6.81 -10.90
N PHE A 161 -2.06 -5.52 -10.89
CA PHE A 161 -2.07 -4.74 -9.66
C PHE A 161 -3.46 -4.69 -9.01
N GLN A 162 -4.49 -4.35 -9.79
CA GLN A 162 -5.87 -4.29 -9.30
C GLN A 162 -6.35 -5.64 -8.77
N ASP A 163 -6.06 -6.72 -9.48
CA ASP A 163 -6.39 -8.08 -9.06
C ASP A 163 -5.74 -8.43 -7.72
N ARG A 164 -4.48 -8.04 -7.51
CA ARG A 164 -3.77 -8.27 -6.25
C ARG A 164 -4.43 -7.53 -5.08
N LEU A 165 -4.79 -6.26 -5.27
CA LEU A 165 -5.49 -5.47 -4.25
C LEU A 165 -6.85 -6.08 -3.90
N GLN A 166 -7.60 -6.49 -4.92
CA GLN A 166 -8.93 -7.07 -4.75
C GLN A 166 -8.87 -8.41 -4.00
N ARG A 167 -7.90 -9.27 -4.31
CA ARG A 167 -7.68 -10.55 -3.62
C ARG A 167 -7.50 -10.41 -2.12
N VAL A 168 -6.80 -9.36 -1.68
CA VAL A 168 -6.52 -9.11 -0.26
C VAL A 168 -7.52 -8.15 0.39
N GLY A 169 -8.56 -7.72 -0.33
CA GLY A 169 -9.57 -6.79 0.17
C GLY A 169 -9.02 -5.40 0.49
N LEU A 170 -7.92 -4.98 -0.16
CA LEU A 170 -7.33 -3.66 0.04
C LEU A 170 -8.13 -2.62 -0.74
N THR A 171 -8.87 -1.75 -0.01
CA THR A 171 -9.67 -0.69 -0.62
C THR A 171 -8.80 0.47 -1.11
N SER A 172 -9.35 1.30 -2.01
CA SER A 172 -8.64 2.48 -2.53
C SER A 172 -8.30 3.49 -1.44
N GLU A 173 -9.17 3.64 -0.44
CA GLU A 173 -8.98 4.55 0.69
C GLU A 173 -7.81 4.08 1.55
N LYS A 174 -7.80 2.79 1.92
CA LYS A 174 -6.72 2.21 2.72
C LYS A 174 -5.39 2.20 1.97
N LEU A 175 -5.45 2.01 0.67
CA LEU A 175 -4.28 2.12 -0.19
C LEU A 175 -3.70 3.55 -0.20
N ASN A 176 -4.56 4.58 -0.30
CA ASN A 176 -4.12 5.97 -0.21
C ASN A 176 -3.47 6.27 1.15
N GLU A 177 -4.04 5.77 2.24
CA GLU A 177 -3.48 5.89 3.58
C GLU A 177 -2.07 5.25 3.68
N ILE A 178 -1.90 4.04 3.15
CA ILE A 178 -0.59 3.36 3.12
C ILE A 178 0.44 4.18 2.32
N VAL A 179 0.03 4.77 1.20
CA VAL A 179 0.91 5.61 0.39
C VAL A 179 1.28 6.91 1.07
N GLU A 180 0.30 7.56 1.69
CA GLU A 180 0.53 8.75 2.48
C GLU A 180 1.56 8.49 3.58
N GLN A 181 1.40 7.39 4.32
CA GLN A 181 2.37 6.97 5.34
C GLN A 181 3.76 6.74 4.76
N ARG A 182 3.88 6.08 3.60
CA ARG A 182 5.17 5.86 2.92
C ARG A 182 5.84 7.15 2.48
N LEU A 183 5.09 8.05 1.86
CA LEU A 183 5.61 9.37 1.47
C LEU A 183 6.05 10.19 2.68
N LYS A 184 5.29 10.13 3.77
CA LYS A 184 5.65 10.81 5.01
C LYS A 184 6.95 10.28 5.59
N MET A 185 7.14 8.95 5.58
CA MET A 185 8.41 8.34 6.00
C MET A 185 9.57 8.78 5.10
N GLU A 186 9.40 8.75 3.77
CA GLU A 186 10.41 9.20 2.82
C GLU A 186 10.84 10.64 3.10
N LYS A 187 9.87 11.54 3.24
CA LYS A 187 10.12 12.95 3.57
C LYS A 187 10.83 13.13 4.92
N TYR A 188 10.47 12.31 5.91
CA TYR A 188 11.12 12.33 7.22
C TYR A 188 12.58 11.90 7.12
N LEU A 189 12.86 10.79 6.43
CA LEU A 189 14.23 10.29 6.26
C LEU A 189 15.09 11.26 5.44
N ASP A 190 14.53 11.85 4.39
CA ASP A 190 15.20 12.90 3.61
C ASP A 190 15.52 14.12 4.48
N PHE A 191 14.57 14.60 5.27
CA PHE A 191 14.78 15.72 6.18
C PHE A 191 15.83 15.42 7.25
N ARG A 192 15.75 14.22 7.85
CA ARG A 192 16.60 13.88 8.98
C ARG A 192 18.04 13.55 8.59
N PHE A 193 18.24 12.91 7.45
CA PHE A 193 19.55 12.36 7.08
C PHE A 193 20.15 13.08 5.87
N ARG A 194 19.43 13.20 4.74
CA ARG A 194 20.00 13.73 3.49
C ARG A 194 20.61 15.13 3.64
N SER A 195 20.00 15.98 4.45
CA SER A 195 20.46 17.38 4.64
C SER A 195 21.81 17.46 5.37
N PHE A 196 22.24 16.41 6.03
CA PHE A 196 23.47 16.37 6.85
C PHE A 196 24.58 15.50 6.24
N VAL A 197 24.29 14.80 5.15
CA VAL A 197 25.29 13.98 4.48
C VAL A 197 26.29 14.84 3.71
N VAL A 198 27.55 14.73 4.08
CA VAL A 198 28.67 15.35 3.35
C VAL A 198 29.59 14.23 2.85
N ILE A 199 29.88 14.23 1.56
CA ILE A 199 30.81 13.30 0.91
C ILE A 199 32.08 14.05 0.54
N SER A 200 33.22 13.57 1.02
CA SER A 200 34.53 14.15 0.72
C SER A 200 35.05 13.72 -0.65
N GLN A 201 35.95 14.52 -1.23
CA GLN A 201 36.59 14.15 -2.50
C GLN A 201 37.42 12.87 -2.39
N THR A 202 37.96 12.58 -1.20
CA THR A 202 38.70 11.35 -0.92
C THR A 202 37.78 10.13 -0.98
N GLU A 203 36.59 10.19 -0.37
CA GLU A 203 35.60 9.10 -0.43
C GLU A 203 35.17 8.81 -1.88
N ILE A 204 35.00 9.84 -2.70
CA ILE A 204 34.67 9.69 -4.13
C ILE A 204 35.80 9.00 -4.88
N ALA A 205 37.07 9.42 -4.65
CA ALA A 205 38.23 8.86 -5.31
C ALA A 205 38.47 7.39 -4.89
N ASP A 206 38.34 7.09 -3.61
CA ASP A 206 38.49 5.72 -3.08
C ASP A 206 37.37 4.81 -3.64
N TYR A 207 36.12 5.25 -3.63
CA TYR A 207 35.03 4.47 -4.21
C TYR A 207 35.21 4.23 -5.72
N TYR A 208 35.68 5.25 -6.46
CA TYR A 208 35.97 5.10 -7.88
C TYR A 208 37.03 4.01 -8.12
N ARG A 209 38.14 4.07 -7.38
CA ARG A 209 39.27 3.14 -7.51
C ARG A 209 38.90 1.72 -7.09
N ASP A 210 38.27 1.58 -5.93
CA ASP A 210 38.14 0.30 -5.23
C ASP A 210 36.83 -0.42 -5.53
N VAL A 211 35.80 0.30 -5.96
CA VAL A 211 34.47 -0.26 -6.21
C VAL A 211 33.98 -0.04 -7.64
N PHE A 212 33.95 1.20 -8.11
CA PHE A 212 33.36 1.54 -9.39
C PHE A 212 34.08 0.91 -10.58
N VAL A 213 35.40 1.12 -10.68
CA VAL A 213 36.21 0.60 -11.79
C VAL A 213 36.24 -0.94 -11.81
N PRO A 214 36.50 -1.65 -10.69
CA PRO A 214 36.45 -3.11 -10.69
C PRO A 214 35.10 -3.68 -11.07
N ARG A 215 34.01 -3.10 -10.55
CA ARG A 215 32.65 -3.54 -10.84
C ARG A 215 32.27 -3.32 -12.30
N LEU A 216 32.67 -2.19 -12.90
CA LEU A 216 32.42 -1.90 -14.30
C LEU A 216 33.17 -2.88 -15.21
N ARG A 217 34.45 -3.15 -14.92
CA ARG A 217 35.27 -4.11 -15.68
C ARG A 217 34.71 -5.53 -15.62
N ALA A 218 34.23 -5.93 -14.44
CA ALA A 218 33.61 -7.26 -14.26
C ALA A 218 32.30 -7.41 -15.04
N ARG A 219 31.47 -6.33 -15.11
CA ARG A 219 30.17 -6.36 -15.81
C ARG A 219 30.28 -6.18 -17.31
N SER A 220 31.29 -5.48 -17.79
CA SER A 220 31.43 -5.09 -19.19
C SER A 220 32.91 -5.15 -19.62
N PRO A 221 33.46 -6.36 -19.80
CA PRO A 221 34.84 -6.51 -20.26
C PRO A 221 35.06 -5.79 -21.60
N GLY A 222 36.12 -4.98 -21.69
CA GLY A 222 36.48 -4.23 -22.89
C GLY A 222 35.78 -2.89 -23.11
N ARG A 223 34.84 -2.49 -22.23
CA ARG A 223 34.26 -1.14 -22.23
C ARG A 223 35.26 -0.12 -21.70
N VAL A 224 35.30 1.05 -22.33
CA VAL A 224 36.10 2.18 -21.83
C VAL A 224 35.57 2.60 -20.45
N VAL A 225 36.46 2.67 -19.46
CA VAL A 225 36.13 3.14 -18.13
C VAL A 225 36.04 4.65 -18.16
N PRO A 226 34.91 5.27 -17.75
CA PRO A 226 34.81 6.71 -17.67
C PRO A 226 35.82 7.27 -16.65
N THR A 227 36.29 8.47 -16.87
CA THR A 227 37.17 9.15 -15.93
C THR A 227 36.50 9.42 -14.59
N LEU A 228 37.29 9.71 -13.55
CA LEU A 228 36.73 10.09 -12.25
C LEU A 228 35.77 11.29 -12.35
N GLU A 229 36.13 12.31 -13.14
CA GLU A 229 35.29 13.50 -13.30
C GLU A 229 33.96 13.19 -14.00
N GLU A 230 33.95 12.30 -14.98
CA GLU A 230 32.72 11.86 -15.66
C GLU A 230 31.82 11.02 -14.75
N ALA A 231 32.40 10.20 -13.88
CA ALA A 231 31.69 9.33 -12.95
C ALA A 231 31.34 9.98 -11.61
N LYS A 232 31.95 11.12 -11.30
CA LYS A 232 31.89 11.79 -9.98
C LYS A 232 30.46 12.01 -9.49
N SER A 233 29.60 12.58 -10.31
CA SER A 233 28.20 12.86 -9.92
C SER A 233 27.41 11.59 -9.58
N ASP A 234 27.66 10.49 -10.27
CA ASP A 234 26.96 9.23 -10.02
C ASP A 234 27.52 8.49 -8.78
N ILE A 235 28.82 8.61 -8.57
CA ILE A 235 29.50 8.09 -7.37
C ILE A 235 29.04 8.85 -6.14
N GLU A 236 29.05 10.19 -6.17
CA GLU A 236 28.60 11.03 -5.08
C GLU A 236 27.17 10.70 -4.66
N LYS A 237 26.26 10.54 -5.62
CA LYS A 237 24.88 10.11 -5.37
C LYS A 237 24.82 8.73 -4.71
N THR A 238 25.61 7.78 -5.21
CA THR A 238 25.65 6.43 -4.65
C THR A 238 26.17 6.43 -3.21
N LEU A 239 27.18 7.23 -2.91
CA LEU A 239 27.73 7.38 -1.56
C LEU A 239 26.74 8.08 -0.62
N ILE A 240 26.03 9.12 -1.08
CA ILE A 240 24.99 9.77 -0.30
C ILE A 240 23.88 8.77 0.07
N GLU A 241 23.39 8.00 -0.90
CA GLU A 241 22.37 6.99 -0.64
C GLU A 241 22.83 5.89 0.31
N ALA A 242 24.06 5.39 0.15
CA ALA A 242 24.63 4.40 1.04
C ALA A 242 24.80 4.92 2.48
N LYS A 243 25.15 6.20 2.64
CA LYS A 243 25.29 6.81 3.95
C LYS A 243 23.92 7.04 4.62
N ILE A 244 22.91 7.49 3.86
CA ILE A 244 21.53 7.60 4.35
C ILE A 244 20.99 6.23 4.78
N GLU A 245 21.25 5.18 4.01
CA GLU A 245 20.86 3.80 4.34
C GLU A 245 21.49 3.37 5.67
N SER A 246 22.82 3.56 5.81
CA SER A 246 23.55 3.23 7.03
C SER A 246 23.07 4.03 8.26
N ASP A 247 22.82 5.33 8.09
CA ASP A 247 22.34 6.18 9.18
C ASP A 247 20.88 5.83 9.56
N THR A 248 20.07 5.41 8.58
CA THR A 248 18.70 4.92 8.81
C THR A 248 18.71 3.60 9.57
N ASP A 249 19.61 2.67 9.22
CA ASP A 249 19.73 1.40 9.92
C ASP A 249 20.15 1.61 11.38
N ALA A 250 21.15 2.44 11.64
CA ALA A 250 21.58 2.79 12.99
C ALA A 250 20.47 3.48 13.82
N PHE A 251 19.67 4.33 13.16
CA PHE A 251 18.50 4.94 13.77
C PHE A 251 17.45 3.89 14.12
N LEU A 252 17.14 2.97 13.22
CA LEU A 252 16.17 1.91 13.44
C LEU A 252 16.58 0.95 14.56
N ASP A 253 17.85 0.59 14.62
CA ASP A 253 18.38 -0.25 15.71
C ASP A 253 18.16 0.44 17.07
N THR A 254 18.54 1.72 17.18
CA THR A 254 18.27 2.51 18.39
C THR A 254 16.77 2.66 18.69
N ALA A 255 15.94 2.83 17.67
CA ALA A 255 14.50 2.96 17.85
C ALA A 255 13.86 1.65 18.32
N ARG A 256 14.29 0.50 17.79
CA ARG A 256 13.82 -0.83 18.23
C ARG A 256 14.21 -1.12 19.69
N GLU A 257 15.43 -0.74 20.11
CA GLU A 257 15.88 -0.91 21.49
C GLU A 257 15.06 -0.10 22.51
N ARG A 258 14.52 1.05 22.11
CA ARG A 258 13.72 1.94 22.97
C ARG A 258 12.24 1.62 22.95
N ALA A 259 11.77 0.97 21.89
CA ALA A 259 10.36 0.70 21.68
C ALA A 259 9.93 -0.56 22.47
N GLU A 260 8.70 -0.53 22.96
CA GLU A 260 8.02 -1.71 23.45
C GLU A 260 7.33 -2.42 22.27
N ILE A 261 7.90 -3.54 21.84
CA ILE A 261 7.38 -4.36 20.74
C ILE A 261 6.88 -5.66 21.32
N VAL A 262 5.56 -5.89 21.28
CA VAL A 262 4.95 -7.09 21.84
C VAL A 262 4.37 -7.95 20.72
N MET A 263 4.86 -9.18 20.60
CA MET A 263 4.31 -10.18 19.70
C MET A 263 3.07 -10.83 20.35
N LEU A 264 1.91 -10.66 19.74
CA LEU A 264 0.63 -11.14 20.29
C LEU A 264 0.29 -12.55 19.80
N ASN A 265 0.54 -12.83 18.53
CA ASN A 265 0.27 -14.13 17.94
C ASN A 265 1.39 -14.56 16.99
N PRO A 266 1.78 -15.84 16.99
CA PRO A 266 2.74 -16.37 16.02
C PRO A 266 2.14 -16.37 14.59
N ILE A 267 3.02 -16.20 13.60
CA ILE A 267 2.72 -16.17 12.16
C ILE A 267 3.32 -17.40 11.48
#